data_f14fa91bc6996587256e00554b96b9ce
#
_entry.id   f14fa91bc6996587256e00554b96b9ce
#
_cell.length_a   1.000
_cell.length_b   1.000
_cell.length_c   1.000
_cell.angle_alpha   90.00
_cell.angle_beta   90.00
_cell.angle_gamma   90.00
#
_symmetry.space_group_name_H-M   'P 1'
#
loop_
_entity.id
_entity.type
_entity.pdbx_description
1 polymer ?
#
loop_
_entity_poly.entity_id
_entity_poly.type
_entity_poly.pdbx_seq_one_letter_code
_entity_poly.pdbx_strand_id
1 'polypeptide(L)'
;MSPKTPASKGRTRGRNAGRGVGSASHSASGGRSTAQQHRQWLGLVDTEGPFLSVPVLTDLYPQGIPGMSRERREVLRAAKPALDRAWDTWDADRDSEATLTSYRHARDAWVDTVLTEVLGWDGLWTTAQDRPVLAETYRAASDGIQAVTVTPTGALMRGEEVGALVLVTDPADSLREVGQDGWATSPIDRVAAMLRAPGSTCSIGVVTDGRWWAMVSAPREGSAASGVVDCQTWVEEPATREAFCELLSVRRLVGGTAAHRLPRLFEDSVLAAEEVTE
;
A
#
# COMPACT_ATOMS: atom_id res chain seq x y z
N MET A 1 -65.31 4.63 -52.15
CA MET A 1 -65.60 5.90 -52.78
C MET A 1 -64.39 6.82 -52.57
N SER A 2 -63.55 6.89 -53.57
CA SER A 2 -62.64 8.03 -53.78
C SER A 2 -63.44 9.17 -54.40
N PRO A 3 -62.98 10.42 -54.51
CA PRO A 3 -61.65 10.86 -54.91
C PRO A 3 -61.23 12.27 -54.35
N LYS A 4 -60.09 12.76 -54.43
CA LYS A 4 -59.30 13.48 -55.51
C LYS A 4 -58.38 14.54 -54.88
N THR A 5 -57.16 14.52 -55.28
CA THR A 5 -56.18 15.62 -55.31
C THR A 5 -56.59 16.69 -56.30
N PRO A 6 -56.08 17.96 -56.34
CA PRO A 6 -54.75 18.26 -56.89
C PRO A 6 -54.00 19.47 -56.25
N ALA A 7 -52.71 19.46 -56.25
CA ALA A 7 -51.64 20.17 -56.94
C ALA A 7 -51.70 21.70 -57.06
N SER A 8 -50.59 22.40 -56.66
CA SER A 8 -49.78 23.22 -57.56
C SER A 8 -48.73 24.12 -56.84
N LYS A 9 -47.48 23.95 -57.18
CA LYS A 9 -46.41 24.86 -57.63
C LYS A 9 -46.18 26.21 -56.92
N GLY A 10 -44.90 26.44 -56.60
CA GLY A 10 -44.35 27.78 -56.48
C GLY A 10 -42.86 27.73 -56.06
N ARG A 11 -41.94 27.87 -57.00
CA ARG A 11 -40.48 28.09 -56.90
C ARG A 11 -40.22 29.47 -56.29
N THR A 12 -39.15 29.60 -55.46
CA THR A 12 -38.05 30.56 -55.75
C THR A 12 -36.82 30.32 -54.86
N ARG A 13 -35.67 30.57 -55.49
CA ARG A 13 -34.30 30.48 -55.04
C ARG A 13 -33.99 31.60 -54.04
N GLY A 14 -33.11 31.30 -53.09
CA GLY A 14 -32.37 32.27 -52.26
C GLY A 14 -31.16 31.65 -51.68
N ARG A 15 -29.96 31.79 -52.30
CA ARG A 15 -28.66 31.53 -51.75
C ARG A 15 -28.40 32.53 -50.62
N ASN A 16 -27.95 32.11 -49.46
CA ASN A 16 -26.96 32.90 -48.75
C ASN A 16 -26.08 31.99 -47.87
N ALA A 17 -24.77 32.13 -48.08
CA ALA A 17 -23.72 31.49 -47.35
C ALA A 17 -23.54 32.19 -45.99
N GLY A 18 -23.64 31.46 -44.90
CA GLY A 18 -23.28 31.91 -43.57
C GLY A 18 -22.41 30.84 -42.91
N ARG A 19 -21.09 31.08 -42.90
CA ARG A 19 -20.14 30.32 -42.10
C ARG A 19 -20.53 30.50 -40.63
N GLY A 20 -21.13 29.48 -40.04
CA GLY A 20 -21.26 29.32 -38.61
C GLY A 20 -20.08 28.48 -38.10
N VAL A 21 -19.10 29.14 -37.52
CA VAL A 21 -18.04 28.48 -36.73
C VAL A 21 -18.73 27.86 -35.51
N GLY A 22 -19.02 26.58 -35.60
CA GLY A 22 -19.47 25.80 -34.46
C GLY A 22 -18.33 25.68 -33.46
N SER A 23 -18.34 26.52 -32.43
CA SER A 23 -17.59 26.29 -31.18
C SER A 23 -18.04 24.95 -30.63
N ALA A 24 -17.25 23.92 -30.88
CA ALA A 24 -17.30 22.72 -30.09
C ALA A 24 -16.81 23.10 -28.68
N SER A 25 -17.75 23.41 -27.82
CA SER A 25 -17.51 23.43 -26.38
C SER A 25 -17.16 22.00 -25.98
N HIS A 26 -15.87 21.70 -25.98
CA HIS A 26 -15.36 20.59 -25.26
C HIS A 26 -15.65 20.90 -23.77
N SER A 27 -16.69 20.27 -23.25
CA SER A 27 -16.90 20.13 -21.82
C SER A 27 -15.69 19.34 -21.34
N ALA A 28 -14.63 20.04 -20.93
CA ALA A 28 -13.57 19.51 -20.16
C ALA A 28 -14.21 19.07 -18.83
N SER A 29 -14.66 17.82 -18.77
CA SER A 29 -14.81 17.12 -17.50
C SER A 29 -13.42 17.17 -16.89
N GLY A 30 -13.24 18.03 -15.87
CA GLY A 30 -11.97 18.26 -15.19
C GLY A 30 -11.53 16.99 -14.47
N GLY A 31 -10.95 16.02 -15.19
CA GLY A 31 -10.26 14.89 -14.64
C GLY A 31 -9.07 15.42 -13.86
N ARG A 32 -8.93 15.01 -12.58
CA ARG A 32 -7.76 15.33 -11.78
C ARG A 32 -6.52 14.86 -12.50
N SER A 33 -5.45 15.67 -12.52
CA SER A 33 -4.17 15.23 -13.08
C SER A 33 -3.63 14.04 -12.28
N THR A 34 -2.85 13.17 -12.92
CA THR A 34 -2.23 12.02 -12.26
C THR A 34 -1.41 12.43 -11.03
N ALA A 35 -0.63 13.51 -11.14
CA ALA A 35 0.09 14.07 -10.01
C ALA A 35 -0.84 14.50 -8.85
N GLN A 36 -2.03 15.01 -9.17
CA GLN A 36 -3.02 15.39 -8.14
C GLN A 36 -3.66 14.16 -7.48
N GLN A 37 -3.86 13.07 -8.23
CA GLN A 37 -4.31 11.80 -7.67
C GLN A 37 -3.27 11.22 -6.71
N HIS A 38 -1.96 11.24 -7.08
CA HIS A 38 -0.89 10.79 -6.20
C HIS A 38 -0.77 11.63 -4.93
N ARG A 39 -0.87 12.97 -5.03
CA ARG A 39 -0.91 13.83 -3.83
C ARG A 39 -2.07 13.51 -2.90
N GLN A 40 -3.22 13.17 -3.47
CA GLN A 40 -4.42 12.87 -2.69
C GLN A 40 -4.22 11.64 -1.81
N TRP A 41 -3.80 10.51 -2.40
CA TRP A 41 -3.63 9.28 -1.60
C TRP A 41 -2.40 9.35 -0.68
N LEU A 42 -1.30 10.02 -1.09
CA LEU A 42 -0.15 10.26 -0.22
C LEU A 42 -0.53 11.11 1.00
N GLY A 43 -1.41 12.09 0.84
CA GLY A 43 -1.92 12.90 1.93
C GLY A 43 -2.79 12.16 2.95
N LEU A 44 -3.22 10.93 2.63
CA LEU A 44 -3.96 10.04 3.53
C LEU A 44 -3.06 9.00 4.21
N VAL A 45 -1.80 8.93 3.82
CA VAL A 45 -0.80 8.06 4.45
C VAL A 45 -0.06 8.87 5.50
N ASP A 46 0.06 8.34 6.71
CA ASP A 46 0.91 8.91 7.74
C ASP A 46 2.37 8.58 7.42
N THR A 47 3.11 9.56 6.91
CA THR A 47 4.48 9.37 6.39
C THR A 47 5.54 9.98 7.30
N GLU A 48 6.68 9.31 7.39
CA GLU A 48 7.88 9.79 8.08
C GLU A 48 9.12 9.50 7.25
N GLY A 49 10.09 10.42 7.29
CA GLY A 49 11.30 10.36 6.47
C GLY A 49 11.04 10.62 4.98
N PRO A 50 12.03 10.38 4.11
CA PRO A 50 11.90 10.61 2.67
C PRO A 50 11.04 9.51 2.02
N PHE A 51 9.73 9.61 2.20
CA PHE A 51 8.76 8.69 1.59
C PHE A 51 8.64 8.93 0.07
N LEU A 52 7.84 8.14 -0.61
CA LEU A 52 7.70 8.20 -2.07
C LEU A 52 7.26 9.58 -2.57
N SER A 53 7.91 10.08 -3.61
CA SER A 53 7.65 11.40 -4.18
C SER A 53 6.64 11.37 -5.32
N VAL A 54 5.88 12.46 -5.49
CA VAL A 54 4.88 12.58 -6.57
C VAL A 54 5.50 12.47 -7.97
N PRO A 55 6.67 13.08 -8.27
CA PRO A 55 7.30 12.92 -9.58
C PRO A 55 7.58 11.45 -9.90
N VAL A 56 8.27 10.73 -9.03
CA VAL A 56 8.61 9.31 -9.21
C VAL A 56 7.36 8.44 -9.41
N LEU A 57 6.29 8.71 -8.65
CA LEU A 57 5.03 8.00 -8.81
C LEU A 57 4.32 8.34 -10.11
N THR A 58 4.41 9.59 -10.58
CA THR A 58 3.80 10.02 -11.84
C THR A 58 4.50 9.39 -13.03
N ASP A 59 5.82 9.28 -12.99
CA ASP A 59 6.62 8.62 -14.03
C ASP A 59 6.31 7.11 -14.10
N LEU A 60 6.19 6.46 -12.95
CA LEU A 60 5.88 5.03 -12.88
C LEU A 60 4.42 4.71 -13.24
N TYR A 61 3.51 5.57 -12.84
CA TYR A 61 2.06 5.42 -13.02
C TYR A 61 1.45 6.65 -13.72
N PRO A 62 1.78 6.88 -14.99
CA PRO A 62 1.30 8.07 -15.72
C PRO A 62 -0.21 8.09 -15.92
N GLN A 63 -0.89 6.98 -15.71
CA GLN A 63 -2.35 6.85 -15.75
C GLN A 63 -2.97 6.70 -14.34
N GLY A 64 -2.19 6.89 -13.28
CA GLY A 64 -2.57 6.63 -11.89
C GLY A 64 -2.31 5.19 -11.44
N ILE A 65 -2.50 4.94 -10.16
CA ILE A 65 -2.36 3.60 -9.57
C ILE A 65 -3.41 2.67 -10.19
N PRO A 66 -3.01 1.46 -10.64
CA PRO A 66 -3.96 0.47 -11.14
C PRO A 66 -4.99 0.07 -10.10
N GLY A 67 -6.25 0.03 -10.47
CA GLY A 67 -7.31 -0.45 -9.60
C GLY A 67 -7.17 -1.94 -9.27
N MET A 68 -7.54 -2.29 -8.05
CA MET A 68 -7.57 -3.68 -7.60
C MET A 68 -8.61 -4.50 -8.38
N SER A 69 -8.31 -5.75 -8.71
CA SER A 69 -9.26 -6.65 -9.37
C SER A 69 -10.53 -6.88 -8.51
N ARG A 70 -11.61 -7.28 -9.17
CA ARG A 70 -12.87 -7.57 -8.49
C ARG A 70 -12.72 -8.71 -7.48
N GLU A 71 -12.00 -9.76 -7.85
CA GLU A 71 -11.77 -10.94 -7.02
C GLU A 71 -11.06 -10.56 -5.71
N ARG A 72 -9.97 -9.80 -5.80
CA ARG A 72 -9.24 -9.34 -4.62
C ARG A 72 -10.09 -8.45 -3.71
N ARG A 73 -10.96 -7.59 -4.28
CA ARG A 73 -11.89 -6.79 -3.50
C ARG A 73 -12.94 -7.64 -2.77
N GLU A 74 -13.40 -8.71 -3.40
CA GLU A 74 -14.35 -9.66 -2.79
C GLU A 74 -13.68 -10.42 -1.64
N VAL A 75 -12.43 -10.86 -1.80
CA VAL A 75 -11.63 -11.48 -0.72
C VAL A 75 -11.52 -10.56 0.49
N LEU A 76 -11.09 -9.31 0.28
CA LEU A 76 -11.00 -8.32 1.37
C LEU A 76 -12.33 -8.09 2.08
N ARG A 77 -13.41 -7.94 1.30
CA ARG A 77 -14.75 -7.73 1.85
C ARG A 77 -15.26 -8.93 2.67
N ALA A 78 -14.89 -10.14 2.28
CA ALA A 78 -15.26 -11.35 2.99
C ALA A 78 -14.46 -11.53 4.29
N ALA A 79 -13.16 -11.23 4.28
CA ALA A 79 -12.27 -11.47 5.42
C ALA A 79 -12.34 -10.37 6.49
N LYS A 80 -12.47 -9.10 6.10
CA LYS A 80 -12.41 -7.93 7.00
C LYS A 80 -13.37 -7.97 8.20
N PRO A 81 -14.65 -8.37 8.08
CA PRO A 81 -15.57 -8.33 9.20
C PRO A 81 -15.17 -9.21 10.40
N ALA A 82 -14.36 -10.24 10.19
CA ALA A 82 -13.85 -11.06 11.29
C ALA A 82 -12.80 -10.30 12.12
N LEU A 83 -11.90 -9.60 11.44
CA LEU A 83 -10.91 -8.74 12.08
C LEU A 83 -11.60 -7.59 12.85
N ASP A 84 -12.57 -6.91 12.22
CA ASP A 84 -13.26 -5.76 12.83
C ASP A 84 -13.94 -6.16 14.14
N ARG A 85 -14.69 -7.28 14.14
CA ARG A 85 -15.33 -7.78 15.37
C ARG A 85 -14.31 -8.16 16.45
N ALA A 86 -13.20 -8.76 16.05
CA ALA A 86 -12.15 -9.14 17.01
C ALA A 86 -11.46 -7.90 17.59
N TRP A 87 -11.24 -6.87 16.77
CA TRP A 87 -10.74 -5.57 17.21
C TRP A 87 -11.69 -4.92 18.22
N ASP A 88 -12.95 -4.78 17.88
CA ASP A 88 -13.97 -4.16 18.75
C ASP A 88 -14.07 -4.90 20.10
N THR A 89 -13.97 -6.22 20.08
CA THR A 89 -14.00 -7.04 21.29
C THR A 89 -12.76 -6.85 22.16
N TRP A 90 -11.59 -6.80 21.55
CA TRP A 90 -10.33 -6.53 22.26
C TRP A 90 -10.28 -5.09 22.77
N ASP A 91 -10.67 -4.11 21.98
CA ASP A 91 -10.66 -2.69 22.34
C ASP A 91 -11.59 -2.38 23.53
N ALA A 92 -12.70 -3.10 23.63
CA ALA A 92 -13.62 -3.00 24.76
C ALA A 92 -13.10 -3.62 26.06
N ASP A 93 -12.14 -4.56 25.99
CA ASP A 93 -11.54 -5.24 27.16
C ASP A 93 -10.06 -5.58 26.88
N ARG A 94 -9.22 -4.54 26.84
CA ARG A 94 -7.80 -4.62 26.46
C ARG A 94 -6.94 -5.40 27.45
N ASP A 95 -7.36 -5.48 28.71
CA ASP A 95 -6.63 -6.17 29.78
C ASP A 95 -6.89 -7.68 29.80
N SER A 96 -7.84 -8.17 29.00
CA SER A 96 -8.19 -9.58 28.93
C SER A 96 -7.29 -10.37 27.98
N GLU A 97 -6.57 -11.36 28.50
CA GLU A 97 -5.78 -12.28 27.69
C GLU A 97 -6.65 -13.10 26.72
N ALA A 98 -7.91 -13.35 27.06
CA ALA A 98 -8.84 -14.07 26.19
C ALA A 98 -9.24 -13.25 24.95
N THR A 99 -9.51 -11.95 25.11
CA THR A 99 -9.81 -11.05 23.99
C THR A 99 -8.58 -10.82 23.12
N LEU A 100 -7.38 -10.67 23.72
CA LEU A 100 -6.12 -10.57 23.00
C LEU A 100 -5.82 -11.84 22.19
N THR A 101 -6.02 -13.02 22.77
CA THR A 101 -5.84 -14.29 22.05
C THR A 101 -6.81 -14.43 20.88
N SER A 102 -8.08 -14.05 21.07
CA SER A 102 -9.07 -14.04 19.98
C SER A 102 -8.70 -13.08 18.88
N TYR A 103 -8.19 -11.89 19.26
CA TYR A 103 -7.70 -10.91 18.28
C TYR A 103 -6.51 -11.45 17.49
N ARG A 104 -5.50 -12.00 18.16
CA ARG A 104 -4.33 -12.60 17.51
C ARG A 104 -4.73 -13.62 16.44
N HIS A 105 -5.69 -14.49 16.76
CA HIS A 105 -6.18 -15.49 15.82
C HIS A 105 -6.84 -14.86 14.59
N ALA A 106 -7.72 -13.89 14.78
CA ALA A 106 -8.40 -13.19 13.68
C ALA A 106 -7.40 -12.35 12.85
N ARG A 107 -6.43 -11.68 13.51
CA ARG A 107 -5.33 -10.94 12.89
C ARG A 107 -4.48 -11.85 11.99
N ASP A 108 -4.06 -13.00 12.50
CA ASP A 108 -3.18 -13.90 11.75
C ASP A 108 -3.86 -14.42 10.50
N ALA A 109 -5.15 -14.80 10.58
CA ALA A 109 -5.95 -15.19 9.41
C ALA A 109 -6.13 -14.02 8.41
N TRP A 110 -6.35 -12.80 8.91
CA TRP A 110 -6.45 -11.61 8.08
C TRP A 110 -5.13 -11.28 7.38
N VAL A 111 -4.01 -11.29 8.12
CA VAL A 111 -2.68 -11.01 7.58
C VAL A 111 -2.31 -12.02 6.51
N ASP A 112 -2.55 -13.31 6.76
CA ASP A 112 -2.31 -14.36 5.78
C ASP A 112 -3.12 -14.12 4.50
N THR A 113 -4.41 -13.83 4.62
CA THR A 113 -5.27 -13.49 3.46
C THR A 113 -4.77 -12.27 2.70
N VAL A 114 -4.37 -11.20 3.39
CA VAL A 114 -3.85 -9.99 2.73
C VAL A 114 -2.55 -10.30 2.00
N LEU A 115 -1.61 -10.98 2.62
CA LEU A 115 -0.33 -11.30 2.00
C LEU A 115 -0.49 -12.24 0.81
N THR A 116 -1.20 -13.35 0.99
CA THR A 116 -1.25 -14.42 -0.04
C THR A 116 -2.22 -14.07 -1.18
N GLU A 117 -3.46 -13.68 -0.87
CA GLU A 117 -4.49 -13.49 -1.88
C GLU A 117 -4.57 -12.06 -2.41
N VAL A 118 -4.43 -11.05 -1.54
CA VAL A 118 -4.58 -9.65 -1.95
C VAL A 118 -3.31 -9.08 -2.56
N LEU A 119 -2.15 -9.26 -1.92
CA LEU A 119 -0.84 -8.86 -2.45
C LEU A 119 -0.31 -9.85 -3.49
N GLY A 120 -0.86 -11.07 -3.52
CA GLY A 120 -0.48 -12.13 -4.46
C GLY A 120 0.86 -12.79 -4.11
N TRP A 121 1.17 -12.89 -2.81
CA TRP A 121 2.41 -13.55 -2.33
C TRP A 121 2.26 -15.06 -2.16
N ASP A 122 1.14 -15.64 -2.59
CA ASP A 122 0.94 -17.09 -2.55
C ASP A 122 2.10 -17.84 -3.20
N GLY A 123 2.58 -18.89 -2.51
CA GLY A 123 3.77 -19.65 -2.92
C GLY A 123 5.12 -18.93 -2.78
N LEU A 124 5.13 -17.64 -2.38
CA LEU A 124 6.34 -16.83 -2.15
C LEU A 124 6.42 -16.31 -0.70
N TRP A 125 5.31 -16.32 0.03
CA TRP A 125 5.27 -16.01 1.44
C TRP A 125 5.85 -17.18 2.24
N THR A 126 6.80 -16.89 3.13
CA THR A 126 7.47 -17.89 3.96
C THR A 126 7.57 -17.37 5.38
N THR A 127 7.16 -18.17 6.35
CA THR A 127 7.31 -17.81 7.77
C THR A 127 8.74 -18.06 8.26
N ALA A 128 9.15 -17.35 9.30
CA ALA A 128 10.45 -17.61 9.91
C ALA A 128 10.51 -18.99 10.62
N GLN A 129 9.36 -19.59 10.93
CA GLN A 129 9.28 -20.95 11.44
C GLN A 129 9.62 -22.00 10.38
N ASP A 130 9.12 -21.78 9.15
CA ASP A 130 9.40 -22.67 8.02
C ASP A 130 10.82 -22.46 7.47
N ARG A 131 11.38 -21.27 7.65
CA ARG A 131 12.73 -20.91 7.20
C ARG A 131 13.53 -20.20 8.29
N PRO A 132 14.09 -20.93 9.25
CA PRO A 132 14.80 -20.38 10.42
C PRO A 132 15.94 -19.42 10.09
N VAL A 133 16.57 -19.56 8.92
CA VAL A 133 17.63 -18.65 8.45
C VAL A 133 17.15 -17.18 8.38
N LEU A 134 15.85 -16.93 8.19
CA LEU A 134 15.30 -15.57 8.24
C LEU A 134 15.46 -14.95 9.62
N ALA A 135 15.16 -15.73 10.67
CA ALA A 135 15.30 -15.25 12.05
C ALA A 135 16.78 -15.07 12.45
N GLU A 136 17.70 -15.84 11.86
CA GLU A 136 19.14 -15.71 12.10
C GLU A 136 19.72 -14.48 11.39
N THR A 137 19.38 -14.30 10.11
CA THR A 137 19.92 -13.24 9.24
C THR A 137 19.39 -11.86 9.62
N TYR A 138 18.08 -11.77 9.90
CA TYR A 138 17.37 -10.50 10.13
C TYR A 138 17.06 -10.29 11.61
N ARG A 139 17.98 -10.66 12.45
CA ARG A 139 17.87 -10.49 13.88
C ARG A 139 18.32 -9.08 14.27
N ALA A 140 17.48 -8.38 15.04
CA ALA A 140 17.86 -7.15 15.72
C ALA A 140 17.74 -7.32 17.23
N ALA A 141 18.63 -6.70 17.99
CA ALA A 141 18.61 -6.69 19.45
C ALA A 141 18.53 -5.25 19.94
N SER A 142 17.77 -5.02 21.01
CA SER A 142 17.80 -3.74 21.70
C SER A 142 19.08 -3.61 22.53
N ASP A 143 19.62 -2.40 22.61
CA ASP A 143 20.70 -2.07 23.52
C ASP A 143 20.15 -2.00 24.95
N GLY A 144 20.77 -2.73 25.91
CA GLY A 144 20.41 -2.65 27.32
C GLY A 144 20.68 -3.92 28.12
N ILE A 145 20.46 -3.82 29.44
CA ILE A 145 20.71 -4.90 30.41
C ILE A 145 19.78 -6.11 30.15
N GLN A 146 18.61 -5.89 29.56
CA GLN A 146 17.74 -6.94 29.06
C GLN A 146 17.65 -6.78 27.54
N ALA A 147 18.65 -7.33 26.84
CA ALA A 147 18.63 -7.35 25.38
C ALA A 147 17.45 -8.19 24.89
N VAL A 148 16.38 -7.54 24.45
CA VAL A 148 15.26 -8.20 23.78
C VAL A 148 15.61 -8.31 22.29
N THR A 149 15.41 -9.49 21.74
CA THR A 149 15.69 -9.78 20.33
C THR A 149 14.38 -9.82 19.56
N VAL A 150 14.34 -9.14 18.41
CA VAL A 150 13.26 -9.25 17.45
C VAL A 150 13.74 -9.98 16.20
N THR A 151 12.86 -10.79 15.65
CA THR A 151 13.04 -11.49 14.39
C THR A 151 11.79 -11.27 13.53
N PRO A 152 11.88 -11.33 12.20
CA PRO A 152 10.71 -11.19 11.35
C PRO A 152 9.73 -12.35 11.60
N THR A 153 8.44 -12.08 11.41
CA THR A 153 7.40 -13.13 11.35
C THR A 153 7.60 -13.99 10.11
N GLY A 154 8.02 -13.38 9.01
CA GLY A 154 8.32 -14.03 7.75
C GLY A 154 8.80 -13.04 6.69
N ALA A 155 8.83 -13.50 5.45
CA ALA A 155 9.28 -12.69 4.31
C ALA A 155 8.61 -13.11 3.00
N LEU A 156 8.52 -12.17 2.07
CA LEU A 156 8.33 -12.47 0.66
C LEU A 156 9.66 -12.92 0.06
N MET A 157 9.70 -14.12 -0.49
CA MET A 157 10.92 -14.70 -1.05
C MET A 157 10.70 -15.25 -2.46
N ARG A 158 11.71 -15.05 -3.33
CA ARG A 158 11.82 -15.73 -4.61
C ARG A 158 13.17 -16.45 -4.64
N GLY A 159 13.16 -17.76 -4.40
CA GLY A 159 14.39 -18.51 -4.17
C GLY A 159 15.11 -18.02 -2.92
N GLU A 160 16.31 -17.47 -3.07
CA GLU A 160 17.08 -16.87 -1.98
C GLU A 160 16.91 -15.34 -1.89
N GLU A 161 16.25 -14.71 -2.87
CA GLU A 161 16.00 -13.27 -2.86
C GLU A 161 14.87 -12.93 -1.89
N VAL A 162 15.16 -12.06 -0.92
CA VAL A 162 14.17 -11.50 0.01
C VAL A 162 13.68 -10.16 -0.52
N GLY A 163 12.41 -10.08 -0.87
CA GLY A 163 11.79 -8.87 -1.39
C GLY A 163 11.24 -7.92 -0.33
N ALA A 164 10.72 -8.48 0.75
CA ALA A 164 10.25 -7.73 1.90
C ALA A 164 10.23 -8.61 3.16
N LEU A 165 10.58 -8.02 4.31
CA LEU A 165 10.34 -8.63 5.63
C LEU A 165 8.94 -8.28 6.12
N VAL A 166 8.35 -9.14 6.93
CA VAL A 166 7.08 -8.88 7.62
C VAL A 166 7.25 -9.07 9.11
N LEU A 167 6.80 -8.08 9.88
CA LEU A 167 6.66 -8.16 11.34
C LEU A 167 5.18 -8.00 11.69
N VAL A 168 4.60 -9.03 12.30
CA VAL A 168 3.27 -8.99 12.88
C VAL A 168 3.39 -8.75 14.37
N THR A 169 2.68 -7.74 14.88
CA THR A 169 2.74 -7.32 16.28
C THR A 169 1.38 -7.48 16.96
N ASP A 170 1.37 -7.38 18.29
CA ASP A 170 0.14 -7.24 19.04
C ASP A 170 -0.56 -5.91 18.72
N PRO A 171 -1.88 -5.83 18.95
CA PRO A 171 -2.65 -4.64 18.63
C PRO A 171 -2.13 -3.42 19.40
N ALA A 172 -2.06 -2.28 18.70
CA ALA A 172 -1.54 -1.03 19.22
C ALA A 172 -2.37 0.16 18.76
N ASP A 173 -2.28 1.27 19.48
CA ASP A 173 -2.90 2.51 19.04
C ASP A 173 -2.13 3.14 17.87
N SER A 174 -0.83 2.87 17.79
CA SER A 174 0.06 3.33 16.72
C SER A 174 1.24 2.39 16.52
N LEU A 175 1.66 2.19 15.28
CA LEU A 175 2.90 1.46 14.96
C LEU A 175 4.17 2.32 15.13
N ARG A 176 4.01 3.63 15.40
CA ARG A 176 5.11 4.57 15.63
C ARG A 176 5.46 4.74 17.09
N GLU A 177 4.60 4.28 17.98
CA GLU A 177 4.82 4.39 19.42
C GLU A 177 5.41 3.11 20.00
N VAL A 178 6.12 3.26 21.12
CA VAL A 178 6.60 2.14 21.90
C VAL A 178 5.40 1.42 22.52
N GLY A 179 5.26 0.14 22.21
CA GLY A 179 4.18 -0.68 22.75
C GLY A 179 4.40 -1.08 24.21
N GLN A 180 3.42 -1.78 24.77
CA GLN A 180 3.51 -2.34 26.14
C GLN A 180 4.13 -3.74 26.17
N ASP A 181 4.74 -4.18 25.10
CA ASP A 181 5.31 -5.51 24.90
C ASP A 181 6.74 -5.69 25.45
N GLY A 182 7.22 -4.70 26.19
CA GLY A 182 8.57 -4.71 26.80
C GLY A 182 9.70 -4.25 25.86
N TRP A 183 9.39 -3.84 24.63
CA TRP A 183 10.36 -3.26 23.70
C TRP A 183 10.56 -1.77 23.96
N ALA A 184 11.82 -1.31 23.88
CA ALA A 184 12.17 0.10 24.01
C ALA A 184 11.96 0.91 22.72
N THR A 185 11.59 0.28 21.61
CA THR A 185 11.43 0.91 20.30
C THR A 185 10.08 0.60 19.69
N SER A 186 9.63 1.46 18.75
CA SER A 186 8.40 1.25 18.02
C SER A 186 8.46 0.02 17.10
N PRO A 187 7.34 -0.58 16.71
CA PRO A 187 7.31 -1.65 15.72
C PRO A 187 8.00 -1.29 14.39
N ILE A 188 7.86 -0.05 13.92
CA ILE A 188 8.53 0.45 12.71
C ILE A 188 10.05 0.47 12.89
N ASP A 189 10.55 0.97 14.04
CA ASP A 189 11.99 1.01 14.33
C ASP A 189 12.60 -0.40 14.42
N ARG A 190 11.84 -1.37 14.94
CA ARG A 190 12.28 -2.78 15.01
C ARG A 190 12.50 -3.35 13.61
N VAL A 191 11.58 -3.08 12.67
CA VAL A 191 11.74 -3.52 11.27
C VAL A 191 12.89 -2.79 10.61
N ALA A 192 13.04 -1.49 10.81
CA ALA A 192 14.18 -0.75 10.30
C ALA A 192 15.52 -1.31 10.81
N ALA A 193 15.60 -1.70 12.08
CA ALA A 193 16.77 -2.35 12.66
C ALA A 193 17.05 -3.73 12.04
N MET A 194 16.01 -4.55 11.81
CA MET A 194 16.13 -5.83 11.12
C MET A 194 16.62 -5.68 9.69
N LEU A 195 16.10 -4.69 8.95
CA LEU A 195 16.52 -4.40 7.57
C LEU A 195 17.99 -3.94 7.49
N ARG A 196 18.52 -3.35 8.56
CA ARG A 196 19.93 -2.92 8.69
C ARG A 196 20.84 -3.95 9.34
N ALA A 197 20.33 -5.13 9.68
CA ALA A 197 21.14 -6.20 10.26
C ALA A 197 22.34 -6.53 9.33
N PRO A 198 23.51 -6.92 9.87
CA PRO A 198 24.73 -7.11 9.08
C PRO A 198 24.59 -8.07 7.89
N GLY A 199 23.74 -9.10 8.01
CA GLY A 199 23.45 -10.08 6.95
C GLY A 199 22.34 -9.67 5.97
N SER A 200 21.66 -8.54 6.22
CA SER A 200 20.50 -8.13 5.42
C SER A 200 20.86 -7.80 3.98
N THR A 201 20.08 -8.32 3.05
CA THR A 201 20.09 -7.97 1.63
C THR A 201 18.79 -7.26 1.20
N CYS A 202 17.87 -7.05 2.13
CA CYS A 202 16.56 -6.47 1.91
C CYS A 202 16.48 -5.08 2.57
N SER A 203 15.86 -4.12 1.90
CA SER A 203 15.64 -2.76 2.43
C SER A 203 14.16 -2.42 2.66
N ILE A 204 13.24 -3.33 2.34
CA ILE A 204 11.80 -3.13 2.48
C ILE A 204 11.23 -4.03 3.57
N GLY A 205 10.39 -3.44 4.41
CA GLY A 205 9.65 -4.18 5.43
C GLY A 205 8.18 -3.76 5.48
N VAL A 206 7.38 -4.65 6.00
CA VAL A 206 5.97 -4.45 6.33
C VAL A 206 5.78 -4.71 7.81
N VAL A 207 5.10 -3.81 8.49
CA VAL A 207 4.70 -3.98 9.89
C VAL A 207 3.19 -3.94 9.95
N THR A 208 2.60 -4.83 10.72
CA THR A 208 1.15 -4.81 10.94
C THR A 208 0.78 -5.40 12.30
N ASP A 209 -0.23 -4.82 12.91
CA ASP A 209 -0.96 -5.41 14.03
C ASP A 209 -2.32 -5.99 13.58
N GLY A 210 -2.57 -6.03 12.27
CA GLY A 210 -3.82 -6.41 11.65
C GLY A 210 -4.62 -5.20 11.17
N ARG A 211 -4.79 -4.17 11.99
CA ARG A 211 -5.47 -2.92 11.65
C ARG A 211 -4.54 -1.93 10.94
N TRP A 212 -3.44 -1.57 11.59
CA TRP A 212 -2.44 -0.69 11.03
C TRP A 212 -1.47 -1.46 10.14
N TRP A 213 -1.16 -0.89 9.00
CA TRP A 213 -0.19 -1.43 8.07
C TRP A 213 0.85 -0.38 7.72
N ALA A 214 2.11 -0.67 7.99
CA ALA A 214 3.21 0.21 7.65
C ALA A 214 4.10 -0.42 6.57
N MET A 215 4.44 0.38 5.58
CA MET A 215 5.53 0.12 4.64
C MET A 215 6.77 0.85 5.14
N VAL A 216 7.87 0.14 5.28
CA VAL A 216 9.13 0.68 5.79
C VAL A 216 10.22 0.48 4.76
N SER A 217 10.95 1.54 4.45
CA SER A 217 12.20 1.48 3.69
C SER A 217 13.34 1.86 4.63
N ALA A 218 14.30 0.98 4.80
CA ALA A 218 15.49 1.23 5.63
C ALA A 218 16.74 0.64 4.97
N PRO A 219 17.31 1.35 3.99
CA PRO A 219 18.57 0.96 3.37
C PRO A 219 19.70 0.99 4.41
N ARG A 220 20.78 0.25 4.15
CA ARG A 220 21.96 0.23 5.04
C ARG A 220 22.56 1.62 5.22
N GLU A 221 22.63 2.37 4.13
CA GLU A 221 23.10 3.75 4.10
C GLU A 221 21.92 4.65 3.75
N GLY A 222 21.78 5.76 4.46
CA GLY A 222 20.70 6.71 4.26
C GLY A 222 19.61 6.68 5.32
N SER A 223 18.61 7.52 5.12
CA SER A 223 17.49 7.69 6.04
C SER A 223 16.45 6.58 5.88
N ALA A 224 15.85 6.17 6.98
CA ALA A 224 14.65 5.34 6.93
C ALA A 224 13.43 6.20 6.53
N ALA A 225 12.50 5.56 5.86
CA ALA A 225 11.21 6.13 5.52
C ALA A 225 10.10 5.14 5.84
N SER A 226 8.94 5.63 6.23
CA SER A 226 7.78 4.79 6.48
C SER A 226 6.48 5.50 6.12
N GLY A 227 5.48 4.70 5.75
CA GLY A 227 4.11 5.17 5.52
C GLY A 227 3.13 4.21 6.16
N VAL A 228 2.25 4.72 7.02
CA VAL A 228 1.24 3.96 7.76
C VAL A 228 -0.15 4.22 7.21
N VAL A 229 -0.94 3.17 7.04
CA VAL A 229 -2.33 3.22 6.62
C VAL A 229 -3.21 2.43 7.59
N ASP A 230 -4.45 2.88 7.77
CA ASP A 230 -5.48 2.18 8.56
C ASP A 230 -6.35 1.33 7.62
N CYS A 231 -6.31 0.00 7.75
CA CYS A 231 -7.13 -0.87 6.92
C CYS A 231 -8.64 -0.77 7.22
N GLN A 232 -9.05 -0.14 8.31
CA GLN A 232 -10.47 0.15 8.55
C GLN A 232 -11.04 1.08 7.50
N THR A 233 -10.23 2.00 6.96
CA THR A 233 -10.64 2.94 5.92
C THR A 233 -10.60 2.34 4.50
N TRP A 234 -10.05 1.15 4.32
CA TRP A 234 -9.83 0.57 2.99
C TRP A 234 -11.08 0.32 2.16
N VAL A 235 -12.24 0.21 2.78
CA VAL A 235 -13.53 0.10 2.07
C VAL A 235 -13.96 1.46 1.53
N GLU A 236 -13.78 2.52 2.33
CA GLU A 236 -14.21 3.89 2.05
C GLU A 236 -13.17 4.67 1.24
N GLU A 237 -11.88 4.39 1.47
CA GLU A 237 -10.74 5.05 0.84
C GLU A 237 -9.97 4.09 -0.09
N PRO A 238 -10.52 3.78 -1.27
CA PRO A 238 -9.91 2.80 -2.17
C PRO A 238 -8.53 3.22 -2.67
N ALA A 239 -8.25 4.52 -2.74
CA ALA A 239 -6.99 5.03 -3.29
C ALA A 239 -5.76 4.61 -2.47
N THR A 240 -5.84 4.68 -1.13
CA THR A 240 -4.75 4.22 -0.23
C THR A 240 -4.58 2.71 -0.28
N ARG A 241 -5.69 1.97 -0.26
CA ARG A 241 -5.66 0.51 -0.41
C ARG A 241 -5.00 0.08 -1.72
N GLU A 242 -5.41 0.67 -2.83
CA GLU A 242 -4.90 0.32 -4.17
C GLU A 242 -3.43 0.67 -4.30
N ALA A 243 -3.01 1.83 -3.79
CA ALA A 243 -1.62 2.23 -3.77
C ALA A 243 -0.76 1.28 -2.92
N PHE A 244 -1.20 0.98 -1.69
CA PHE A 244 -0.50 0.07 -0.79
C PHE A 244 -0.35 -1.32 -1.41
N CYS A 245 -1.43 -1.89 -1.95
CA CYS A 245 -1.40 -3.22 -2.56
C CYS A 245 -0.57 -3.27 -3.85
N GLU A 246 -0.59 -2.23 -4.68
CA GLU A 246 0.25 -2.18 -5.88
C GLU A 246 1.74 -2.07 -5.54
N LEU A 247 2.09 -1.20 -4.59
CA LEU A 247 3.48 -0.99 -4.18
C LEU A 247 4.09 -2.23 -3.51
N LEU A 248 3.31 -2.99 -2.76
CA LEU A 248 3.73 -4.25 -2.12
C LEU A 248 3.46 -5.49 -2.99
N SER A 249 3.08 -5.34 -4.24
CA SER A 249 2.90 -6.47 -5.14
C SER A 249 4.22 -7.21 -5.42
N VAL A 250 4.14 -8.50 -5.74
CA VAL A 250 5.30 -9.32 -6.14
C VAL A 250 6.11 -8.63 -7.24
N ARG A 251 5.44 -7.96 -8.19
CA ARG A 251 6.09 -7.26 -9.30
C ARG A 251 7.00 -6.12 -8.80
N ARG A 252 6.61 -5.42 -7.75
CA ARG A 252 7.36 -4.28 -7.19
C ARG A 252 8.45 -4.70 -6.21
N LEU A 253 8.39 -5.91 -5.69
CA LEU A 253 9.35 -6.37 -4.69
C LEU A 253 10.42 -7.31 -5.27
N VAL A 254 10.02 -8.37 -5.96
CA VAL A 254 10.94 -9.39 -6.50
C VAL A 254 10.73 -9.67 -7.99
N GLY A 255 9.66 -9.14 -8.58
CA GLY A 255 9.35 -9.25 -10.01
C GLY A 255 9.79 -8.02 -10.81
N GLY A 256 9.42 -7.98 -12.08
CA GLY A 256 9.65 -6.83 -12.94
C GLY A 256 11.12 -6.45 -13.12
N THR A 257 11.34 -5.26 -13.69
CA THR A 257 12.69 -4.69 -13.85
C THR A 257 13.15 -4.04 -12.55
N ALA A 258 14.45 -4.11 -12.24
CA ALA A 258 15.02 -3.52 -11.02
C ALA A 258 14.70 -2.02 -10.88
N ALA A 259 14.68 -1.28 -11.99
CA ALA A 259 14.34 0.16 -12.01
C ALA A 259 12.91 0.48 -11.53
N HIS A 260 12.00 -0.49 -11.56
CA HIS A 260 10.60 -0.32 -11.16
C HIS A 260 10.26 -1.03 -9.85
N ARG A 261 11.26 -1.54 -9.13
CA ARG A 261 11.07 -2.16 -7.82
C ARG A 261 11.01 -1.11 -6.73
N LEU A 262 10.30 -1.42 -5.68
CA LEU A 262 10.04 -0.50 -4.58
C LEU A 262 11.32 0.08 -3.92
N PRO A 263 12.41 -0.70 -3.70
CA PRO A 263 13.66 -0.12 -3.20
C PRO A 263 14.16 1.04 -4.06
N ARG A 264 14.14 0.86 -5.40
CA ARG A 264 14.60 1.89 -6.33
C ARG A 264 13.70 3.12 -6.33
N LEU A 265 12.38 2.95 -6.17
CA LEU A 265 11.44 4.07 -6.08
C LEU A 265 11.72 4.94 -4.85
N PHE A 266 12.11 4.33 -3.72
CA PHE A 266 12.54 5.08 -2.54
C PHE A 266 13.85 5.84 -2.80
N GLU A 267 14.85 5.21 -3.41
CA GLU A 267 16.11 5.87 -3.79
C GLU A 267 15.86 7.07 -4.72
N ASP A 268 15.08 6.89 -5.77
CA ASP A 268 14.74 7.95 -6.73
C ASP A 268 13.93 9.08 -6.06
N SER A 269 13.11 8.76 -5.05
CA SER A 269 12.36 9.76 -4.29
C SER A 269 13.25 10.60 -3.39
N VAL A 270 14.31 10.03 -2.81
CA VAL A 270 15.33 10.77 -2.07
C VAL A 270 16.07 11.75 -3.00
N LEU A 271 16.55 11.25 -4.16
CA LEU A 271 17.24 12.07 -5.15
C LEU A 271 16.37 13.23 -5.65
N ALA A 272 15.09 12.96 -5.96
CA ALA A 272 14.15 13.99 -6.38
C ALA A 272 13.88 15.06 -5.31
N ALA A 273 13.99 14.72 -4.03
CA ALA A 273 13.85 15.68 -2.94
C ALA A 273 15.09 16.57 -2.77
N GLU A 274 16.29 16.03 -3.02
CA GLU A 274 17.55 16.77 -2.97
C GLU A 274 17.63 17.81 -4.10
N GLU A 275 17.24 17.44 -5.34
CA GLU A 275 17.22 18.36 -6.50
C GLU A 275 16.31 19.58 -6.31
N VAL A 276 15.25 19.47 -5.51
CA VAL A 276 14.33 20.60 -5.23
C VAL A 276 14.91 21.56 -4.18
N THR A 277 15.93 21.14 -3.44
CA THR A 277 16.50 21.91 -2.31
C THR A 277 17.73 22.72 -2.74
N GLU A 278 18.33 22.42 -3.92
CA GLU A 278 19.39 23.20 -4.56
C GLU A 278 18.80 24.33 -5.44
#